data_7b4b0c2fe5218377e2c562b579e90ee0
#
_entry.id   7b4b0c2fe5218377e2c562b579e90ee0
#
_cell.length_a   1.000
_cell.length_b   1.000
_cell.length_c   1.000
_cell.angle_alpha   90.00
_cell.angle_beta   90.00
_cell.angle_gamma   90.00
#
_symmetry.space_group_name_H-M   'P 1'
#
loop_
_entity.id
_entity.type
_entity.pdbx_description
1 polymer ?
#
loop_
_entity_poly.entity_id
_entity_poly.type
_entity_poly.pdbx_seq_one_letter_code
_entity_poly.pdbx_strand_id
1 'polypeptide(L)'
;MTTDLSKYDASQLPSADVLERQRYAIVVADWNDEITYAMAQGAIDTFVKNGVPEENLDILHVPGAVELTYGAARVMKEERVNAVIVIGCVIQGDTPHFDYVCQSVTQGVAMLNAQGKVPVVFSVLTTLNKQQALDRCGGRLGNKGIEGAYTAIRMANL
;
A
#
# COMPACT_ATOMS: atom_id res chain seq x y z
N MET A 1 4.03 -1.58 15.96
CA MET A 1 3.15 -1.00 14.92
C MET A 1 2.36 0.14 15.54
N THR A 2 2.38 1.32 14.96
CA THR A 2 1.61 2.47 15.50
C THR A 2 0.13 2.33 15.15
N THR A 3 -0.75 2.76 16.06
CA THR A 3 -2.18 2.91 15.79
C THR A 3 -2.53 4.30 15.27
N ASP A 4 -1.62 5.26 15.40
CA ASP A 4 -1.75 6.62 14.89
C ASP A 4 -1.01 6.70 13.54
N LEU A 5 -1.76 6.70 12.44
CA LEU A 5 -1.27 6.74 11.07
C LEU A 5 -1.05 8.17 10.55
N SER A 6 -1.11 9.17 11.42
CA SER A 6 -0.92 10.57 11.05
C SER A 6 0.49 11.10 11.29
N LYS A 7 1.36 10.31 11.91
CA LYS A 7 2.72 10.73 12.29
C LYS A 7 3.75 10.24 11.27
N TYR A 8 4.13 11.12 10.36
CA TYR A 8 5.20 10.90 9.39
C TYR A 8 6.32 11.92 9.60
N ASP A 9 7.54 11.45 9.54
CA ASP A 9 8.71 12.33 9.53
C ASP A 9 9.16 12.57 8.08
N ALA A 10 8.65 13.63 7.48
CA ALA A 10 9.00 14.02 6.12
C ALA A 10 10.46 14.48 5.99
N SER A 11 11.15 14.80 7.09
CA SER A 11 12.57 15.21 7.06
C SER A 11 13.51 14.06 6.64
N GLN A 12 13.03 12.81 6.71
CA GLN A 12 13.78 11.62 6.31
C GLN A 12 13.57 11.23 4.84
N LEU A 13 12.80 12.00 4.08
CA LEU A 13 12.59 11.72 2.66
C LEU A 13 13.73 12.31 1.82
N PRO A 14 14.04 11.69 0.66
CA PRO A 14 14.95 12.29 -0.31
C PRO A 14 14.42 13.63 -0.83
N SER A 15 15.30 14.41 -1.47
CA SER A 15 14.89 15.64 -2.14
C SER A 15 13.95 15.37 -3.32
N ALA A 16 13.17 16.38 -3.71
CA ALA A 16 12.26 16.29 -4.86
C ALA A 16 12.99 15.88 -6.15
N ASP A 17 14.22 16.36 -6.38
CA ASP A 17 15.05 16.01 -7.55
C ASP A 17 15.37 14.51 -7.66
N VAL A 18 15.40 13.80 -6.53
CA VAL A 18 15.54 12.34 -6.50
C VAL A 18 14.21 11.69 -6.81
N LEU A 19 13.14 12.17 -6.17
CA LEU A 19 11.80 11.58 -6.26
C LEU A 19 11.18 11.75 -7.65
N GLU A 20 11.46 12.85 -8.36
CA GLU A 20 10.96 13.09 -9.72
C GLU A 20 11.41 12.02 -10.74
N ARG A 21 12.50 11.30 -10.45
CA ARG A 21 13.06 10.24 -11.31
C ARG A 21 12.63 8.84 -10.91
N GLN A 22 11.93 8.70 -9.79
CA GLN A 22 11.51 7.41 -9.26
C GLN A 22 10.08 7.07 -9.70
N ARG A 23 9.84 5.79 -9.90
CA ARG A 23 8.53 5.24 -10.25
C ARG A 23 8.03 4.35 -9.13
N TYR A 24 6.73 4.39 -8.88
CA TYR A 24 6.08 3.59 -7.86
C TYR A 24 4.84 2.93 -8.43
N ALA A 25 4.50 1.75 -7.90
CA ALA A 25 3.25 1.10 -8.24
C ALA A 25 2.34 0.97 -7.02
N ILE A 26 1.06 1.11 -7.26
CA ILE A 26 0.00 0.89 -6.29
C ILE A 26 -0.90 -0.22 -6.83
N VAL A 27 -0.87 -1.38 -6.19
CA VAL A 27 -1.79 -2.47 -6.50
C VAL A 27 -2.94 -2.40 -5.51
N VAL A 28 -4.14 -2.12 -6.00
CA VAL A 28 -5.31 -1.85 -5.17
C VAL A 28 -6.41 -2.88 -5.41
N ALA A 29 -6.95 -3.42 -4.30
CA ALA A 29 -8.09 -4.33 -4.34
C ALA A 29 -9.40 -3.56 -4.52
N ASP A 30 -10.28 -4.05 -5.43
CA ASP A 30 -11.57 -3.43 -5.70
C ASP A 30 -12.61 -3.74 -4.62
N TRP A 31 -12.54 -4.91 -3.97
CA TRP A 31 -13.45 -5.20 -2.86
C TRP A 31 -13.19 -4.27 -1.68
N ASN A 32 -14.27 -3.77 -1.08
CA ASN A 32 -14.27 -2.69 -0.08
C ASN A 32 -13.75 -1.36 -0.64
N ASP A 33 -14.16 -1.01 -1.87
CA ASP A 33 -13.72 0.15 -2.66
C ASP A 33 -13.81 1.49 -1.91
N GLU A 34 -14.86 1.73 -1.13
CA GLU A 34 -14.98 2.90 -0.26
C GLU A 34 -13.72 3.10 0.62
N ILE A 35 -13.11 2.01 1.05
CA ILE A 35 -11.95 2.01 1.93
C ILE A 35 -10.65 1.98 1.12
N THR A 36 -10.53 1.02 0.21
CA THR A 36 -9.28 0.82 -0.55
C THR A 36 -8.97 1.98 -1.49
N TYR A 37 -9.99 2.57 -2.10
CA TYR A 37 -9.80 3.72 -3.00
C TYR A 37 -9.45 5.00 -2.22
N ALA A 38 -10.05 5.21 -1.04
CA ALA A 38 -9.64 6.31 -0.17
C ALA A 38 -8.17 6.17 0.28
N MET A 39 -7.72 4.94 0.53
CA MET A 39 -6.32 4.67 0.84
C MET A 39 -5.40 4.89 -0.37
N ALA A 40 -5.81 4.43 -1.55
CA ALA A 40 -5.07 4.62 -2.79
C ALA A 40 -4.91 6.10 -3.13
N GLN A 41 -5.99 6.88 -3.02
CA GLN A 41 -5.94 8.34 -3.23
C GLN A 41 -4.99 9.00 -2.25
N GLY A 42 -5.05 8.64 -0.97
CA GLY A 42 -4.11 9.15 0.04
C GLY A 42 -2.64 8.83 -0.28
N ALA A 43 -2.37 7.66 -0.85
CA ALA A 43 -1.03 7.30 -1.31
C ALA A 43 -0.59 8.14 -2.52
N ILE A 44 -1.45 8.28 -3.54
CA ILE A 44 -1.19 9.10 -4.74
C ILE A 44 -0.89 10.55 -4.35
N ASP A 45 -1.77 11.18 -3.56
CA ASP A 45 -1.60 12.56 -3.10
C ASP A 45 -0.28 12.74 -2.34
N THR A 46 0.12 11.74 -1.56
CA THR A 46 1.38 11.77 -0.80
C THR A 46 2.59 11.71 -1.73
N PHE A 47 2.59 10.85 -2.73
CA PHE A 47 3.66 10.80 -3.71
C PHE A 47 3.80 12.12 -4.46
N VAL A 48 2.70 12.63 -5.00
CA VAL A 48 2.68 13.88 -5.77
C VAL A 48 3.13 15.06 -4.92
N LYS A 49 2.63 15.18 -3.70
CA LYS A 49 3.02 16.24 -2.75
C LYS A 49 4.52 16.25 -2.44
N ASN A 50 5.18 15.09 -2.47
CA ASN A 50 6.60 14.96 -2.17
C ASN A 50 7.49 15.02 -3.43
N GLY A 51 6.92 15.23 -4.62
CA GLY A 51 7.68 15.48 -5.85
C GLY A 51 7.78 14.30 -6.82
N VAL A 52 7.02 13.22 -6.59
CA VAL A 52 6.88 12.14 -7.59
C VAL A 52 5.85 12.59 -8.64
N PRO A 53 6.19 12.66 -9.94
CA PRO A 53 5.23 12.97 -10.98
C PRO A 53 4.11 11.94 -11.05
N GLU A 54 2.88 12.36 -11.32
CA GLU A 54 1.74 11.45 -11.38
C GLU A 54 1.90 10.39 -12.49
N GLU A 55 2.53 10.74 -13.61
CA GLU A 55 2.88 9.82 -14.70
C GLU A 55 3.92 8.75 -14.31
N ASN A 56 4.55 8.89 -13.16
CA ASN A 56 5.45 7.91 -12.58
C ASN A 56 4.76 6.98 -11.56
N LEU A 57 3.44 7.05 -11.46
CA LEU A 57 2.62 6.20 -10.61
C LEU A 57 1.84 5.20 -11.46
N ASP A 58 2.15 3.91 -11.32
CA ASP A 58 1.44 2.84 -12.00
C ASP A 58 0.35 2.27 -11.09
N ILE A 59 -0.91 2.39 -11.48
CA ILE A 59 -2.05 1.92 -10.68
C ILE A 59 -2.59 0.64 -11.32
N LEU A 60 -2.58 -0.46 -10.56
CA LEU A 60 -3.12 -1.75 -10.98
C LEU A 60 -4.26 -2.17 -10.06
N HIS A 61 -5.43 -2.39 -10.64
CA HIS A 61 -6.60 -2.91 -9.94
C HIS A 61 -6.63 -4.44 -9.95
N VAL A 62 -6.97 -5.03 -8.80
CA VAL A 62 -7.19 -6.48 -8.64
C VAL A 62 -8.48 -6.71 -7.86
N PRO A 63 -9.16 -7.87 -8.02
CA PRO A 63 -10.45 -8.09 -7.37
C PRO A 63 -10.43 -7.98 -5.85
N GLY A 64 -9.52 -8.64 -5.18
CA GLY A 64 -9.49 -8.70 -3.72
C GLY A 64 -8.09 -8.80 -3.13
N ALA A 65 -8.01 -8.91 -1.81
CA ALA A 65 -6.74 -8.92 -1.09
C ALA A 65 -5.82 -10.10 -1.47
N VAL A 66 -6.39 -11.26 -1.78
CA VAL A 66 -5.61 -12.46 -2.17
C VAL A 66 -4.85 -12.23 -3.47
N GLU A 67 -5.43 -11.50 -4.42
CA GLU A 67 -4.84 -11.21 -5.73
C GLU A 67 -3.73 -10.14 -5.69
N LEU A 68 -3.60 -9.41 -4.58
CA LEU A 68 -2.57 -8.38 -4.41
C LEU A 68 -1.16 -8.91 -4.60
N THR A 69 -0.88 -10.12 -4.12
CA THR A 69 0.44 -10.75 -4.27
C THR A 69 0.79 -10.99 -5.74
N TYR A 70 -0.18 -11.51 -6.53
CA TYR A 70 0.03 -11.71 -7.96
C TYR A 70 0.20 -10.37 -8.69
N GLY A 71 -0.65 -9.39 -8.37
CA GLY A 71 -0.55 -8.04 -8.94
C GLY A 71 0.83 -7.40 -8.69
N ALA A 72 1.32 -7.48 -7.45
CA ALA A 72 2.65 -6.97 -7.09
C ALA A 72 3.76 -7.70 -7.85
N ALA A 73 3.72 -9.04 -7.90
CA ALA A 73 4.70 -9.83 -8.63
C ALA A 73 4.73 -9.50 -10.13
N ARG A 74 3.56 -9.25 -10.72
CA ARG A 74 3.43 -8.86 -12.13
C ARG A 74 4.08 -7.50 -12.38
N VAL A 75 3.74 -6.49 -11.59
CA VAL A 75 4.30 -5.13 -11.72
C VAL A 75 5.82 -5.16 -11.56
N MET A 76 6.33 -5.88 -10.56
CA MET A 76 7.78 -6.03 -10.35
C MET A 76 8.52 -6.66 -11.53
N LYS A 77 7.84 -7.46 -12.35
CA LYS A 77 8.41 -8.13 -13.53
C LYS A 77 8.33 -7.27 -14.79
N GLU A 78 7.22 -6.58 -14.98
CA GLU A 78 6.89 -5.85 -16.21
C GLU A 78 7.37 -4.40 -16.18
N GLU A 79 7.32 -3.77 -15.00
CA GLU A 79 7.62 -2.37 -14.80
C GLU A 79 8.94 -2.14 -14.06
N ARG A 80 9.61 -1.03 -14.36
CA ARG A 80 10.77 -0.58 -13.59
C ARG A 80 10.33 0.34 -12.48
N VAL A 81 9.91 -0.24 -11.36
CA VAL A 81 9.45 0.50 -10.18
C VAL A 81 10.46 0.43 -9.04
N ASN A 82 10.55 1.49 -8.26
CA ASN A 82 11.43 1.60 -7.09
C ASN A 82 10.80 0.95 -5.84
N ALA A 83 9.47 0.97 -5.74
CA ALA A 83 8.73 0.23 -4.73
C ALA A 83 7.29 -0.03 -5.20
N VAL A 84 6.63 -1.00 -4.57
CA VAL A 84 5.22 -1.33 -4.78
C VAL A 84 4.48 -1.17 -3.44
N ILE A 85 3.27 -0.59 -3.48
CA ILE A 85 2.35 -0.62 -2.35
C ILE A 85 1.20 -1.57 -2.71
N VAL A 86 0.88 -2.52 -1.83
CA VAL A 86 -0.34 -3.31 -1.95
C VAL A 86 -1.40 -2.77 -0.99
N ILE A 87 -2.56 -2.40 -1.53
CA ILE A 87 -3.67 -1.78 -0.79
C ILE A 87 -4.87 -2.71 -0.83
N GLY A 88 -5.33 -3.11 0.34
CA GLY A 88 -6.51 -3.97 0.49
C GLY A 88 -7.21 -3.75 1.83
N CYS A 89 -8.39 -4.35 1.95
CA CYS A 89 -9.14 -4.33 3.18
C CYS A 89 -9.84 -5.68 3.37
N VAL A 90 -9.53 -6.36 4.48
CA VAL A 90 -10.18 -7.60 4.89
C VAL A 90 -10.93 -7.33 6.18
N ILE A 91 -12.25 -7.48 6.14
CA ILE A 91 -13.13 -7.31 7.29
C ILE A 91 -13.59 -8.68 7.74
N GLN A 92 -13.51 -8.96 9.03
CA GLN A 92 -13.88 -10.26 9.59
C GLN A 92 -15.37 -10.54 9.37
N GLY A 93 -15.66 -11.70 8.79
CA GLY A 93 -16.99 -12.29 8.70
C GLY A 93 -17.21 -13.39 9.72
N ASP A 94 -18.24 -14.22 9.48
CA ASP A 94 -18.69 -15.25 10.43
C ASP A 94 -17.87 -16.55 10.38
N THR A 95 -16.96 -16.67 9.44
CA THR A 95 -16.21 -17.90 9.18
C THR A 95 -14.69 -17.68 9.32
N PRO A 96 -13.89 -18.74 9.48
CA PRO A 96 -12.43 -18.66 9.51
C PRO A 96 -11.79 -18.16 8.19
N HIS A 97 -12.56 -17.94 7.14
CA HIS A 97 -12.07 -17.44 5.84
C HIS A 97 -11.22 -16.16 5.99
N PHE A 98 -11.59 -15.29 6.93
CA PHE A 98 -10.81 -14.10 7.26
C PHE A 98 -9.33 -14.42 7.56
N ASP A 99 -9.08 -15.45 8.39
CA ASP A 99 -7.73 -15.81 8.79
C ASP A 99 -6.91 -16.30 7.59
N TYR A 100 -7.52 -17.10 6.71
CA TYR A 100 -6.84 -17.63 5.52
C TYR A 100 -6.52 -16.51 4.51
N VAL A 101 -7.45 -15.57 4.30
CA VAL A 101 -7.21 -14.40 3.44
C VAL A 101 -6.06 -13.56 4.00
N CYS A 102 -6.10 -13.23 5.29
CA CYS A 102 -5.04 -12.45 5.94
C CYS A 102 -3.68 -13.16 5.86
N GLN A 103 -3.63 -14.47 6.11
CA GLN A 103 -2.41 -15.26 6.01
C GLN A 103 -1.87 -15.31 4.57
N SER A 104 -2.75 -15.52 3.59
CA SER A 104 -2.37 -15.60 2.18
C SER A 104 -1.65 -14.33 1.71
N VAL A 105 -2.24 -13.16 1.94
CA VAL A 105 -1.65 -11.89 1.51
C VAL A 105 -0.40 -11.55 2.31
N THR A 106 -0.38 -11.82 3.61
CA THR A 106 0.78 -11.57 4.48
C THR A 106 1.98 -12.40 4.05
N GLN A 107 1.79 -13.71 3.86
CA GLN A 107 2.85 -14.62 3.41
C GLN A 107 3.33 -14.27 2.00
N GLY A 108 2.39 -13.96 1.09
CA GLY A 108 2.74 -13.58 -0.27
C GLY A 108 3.62 -12.33 -0.32
N VAL A 109 3.28 -11.28 0.40
CA VAL A 109 4.09 -10.06 0.47
C VAL A 109 5.44 -10.33 1.14
N ALA A 110 5.49 -11.14 2.21
CA ALA A 110 6.74 -11.52 2.86
C ALA A 110 7.66 -12.29 1.90
N MET A 111 7.13 -13.20 1.09
CA MET A 111 7.91 -13.95 0.09
C MET A 111 8.46 -13.03 -1.02
N LEU A 112 7.71 -12.02 -1.47
CA LEU A 112 8.19 -11.04 -2.44
C LEU A 112 9.34 -10.21 -1.86
N ASN A 113 9.18 -9.72 -0.64
CA ASN A 113 10.22 -8.94 0.04
C ASN A 113 11.49 -9.77 0.33
N ALA A 114 11.34 -11.04 0.65
CA ALA A 114 12.50 -11.94 0.89
C ALA A 114 13.38 -12.12 -0.36
N GLN A 115 12.89 -11.82 -1.57
CA GLN A 115 13.69 -11.85 -2.79
C GLN A 115 14.68 -10.67 -2.88
N GLY A 116 14.48 -9.59 -2.10
CA GLY A 116 15.37 -8.43 -2.04
C GLY A 116 15.47 -7.62 -3.34
N LYS A 117 14.48 -7.71 -4.23
CA LYS A 117 14.52 -7.03 -5.54
C LYS A 117 13.88 -5.65 -5.50
N VAL A 118 12.60 -5.60 -5.19
CA VAL A 118 11.79 -4.38 -5.10
C VAL A 118 10.99 -4.47 -3.80
N PRO A 119 11.04 -3.47 -2.93
CA PRO A 119 10.26 -3.49 -1.70
C PRO A 119 8.76 -3.44 -2.00
N VAL A 120 8.00 -4.31 -1.33
CA VAL A 120 6.54 -4.37 -1.38
C VAL A 120 6.00 -3.95 -0.03
N VAL A 121 5.32 -2.81 0.02
CA VAL A 121 4.77 -2.23 1.24
C VAL A 121 3.36 -2.76 1.48
N PHE A 122 3.14 -3.31 2.68
CA PHE A 122 1.87 -3.89 3.10
C PHE A 122 0.93 -2.82 3.66
N SER A 123 0.05 -2.29 2.83
CA SER A 123 -1.03 -1.37 3.22
C SER A 123 -2.39 -2.09 3.17
N VAL A 124 -2.48 -3.25 3.83
CA VAL A 124 -3.71 -4.03 3.90
C VAL A 124 -4.31 -3.90 5.30
N LEU A 125 -5.55 -3.43 5.37
CA LEU A 125 -6.30 -3.40 6.61
C LEU A 125 -6.90 -4.77 6.89
N THR A 126 -6.72 -5.25 8.13
CA THR A 126 -7.30 -6.48 8.64
C THR A 126 -8.10 -6.11 9.90
N THR A 127 -9.40 -5.96 9.77
CA THR A 127 -10.23 -5.37 10.81
C THR A 127 -11.40 -6.27 11.19
N LEU A 128 -11.87 -6.13 12.43
CA LEU A 128 -12.98 -6.92 12.95
C LEU A 128 -14.35 -6.42 12.47
N ASN A 129 -14.41 -5.15 12.04
CA ASN A 129 -15.62 -4.53 11.53
C ASN A 129 -15.30 -3.36 10.60
N LYS A 130 -16.31 -2.88 9.86
CA LYS A 130 -16.18 -1.78 8.90
C LYS A 130 -15.72 -0.47 9.54
N GLN A 131 -16.19 -0.15 10.75
CA GLN A 131 -15.82 1.11 11.41
C GLN A 131 -14.31 1.19 11.69
N GLN A 132 -13.69 0.08 12.09
CA GLN A 132 -12.24 0.04 12.27
C GLN A 132 -11.46 0.30 10.98
N ALA A 133 -12.00 -0.11 9.83
CA ALA A 133 -11.41 0.15 8.53
C ALA A 133 -11.59 1.62 8.11
N LEU A 134 -12.78 2.17 8.28
CA LEU A 134 -13.06 3.59 8.02
C LEU A 134 -12.18 4.52 8.87
N ASP A 135 -11.95 4.17 10.12
CA ASP A 135 -11.05 4.93 11.02
C ASP A 135 -9.61 5.02 10.48
N ARG A 136 -9.20 4.11 9.56
CA ARG A 136 -7.82 3.94 9.07
C ARG A 136 -7.65 4.24 7.57
N CYS A 137 -8.71 4.64 6.89
CA CYS A 137 -8.65 5.06 5.48
C CYS A 137 -8.86 6.57 5.28
N GLY A 138 -8.57 7.36 6.32
CA GLY A 138 -8.76 8.82 6.36
C GLY A 138 -9.65 9.27 7.52
N GLY A 139 -10.08 8.36 8.39
CA GLY A 139 -10.83 8.67 9.60
C GLY A 139 -9.92 9.09 10.78
N ARG A 140 -10.41 8.90 12.00
CA ARG A 140 -9.78 9.39 13.23
C ARG A 140 -8.37 8.86 13.51
N LEU A 141 -7.96 7.75 12.90
CA LEU A 141 -6.63 7.15 13.06
C LEU A 141 -5.69 7.42 11.88
N GLY A 142 -6.11 8.28 10.92
CA GLY A 142 -5.33 8.60 9.74
C GLY A 142 -5.60 7.68 8.55
N ASN A 143 -4.66 7.60 7.61
CA ASN A 143 -4.83 6.88 6.35
C ASN A 143 -3.65 5.94 6.11
N LYS A 144 -3.91 4.63 6.06
CA LYS A 144 -2.89 3.58 5.86
C LYS A 144 -2.21 3.67 4.48
N GLY A 145 -2.88 4.23 3.48
CA GLY A 145 -2.27 4.49 2.17
C GLY A 145 -1.21 5.59 2.22
N ILE A 146 -1.47 6.66 2.98
CA ILE A 146 -0.48 7.73 3.22
C ILE A 146 0.77 7.15 3.91
N GLU A 147 0.60 6.38 4.99
CA GLU A 147 1.70 5.68 5.67
C GLU A 147 2.47 4.78 4.68
N GLY A 148 1.73 4.06 3.81
CA GLY A 148 2.30 3.21 2.77
C GLY A 148 3.20 3.98 1.81
N ALA A 149 2.78 5.15 1.35
CA ALA A 149 3.57 5.98 0.44
C ALA A 149 4.88 6.47 1.09
N TYR A 150 4.83 6.99 2.32
CA TYR A 150 6.04 7.35 3.06
C TYR A 150 6.98 6.16 3.25
N THR A 151 6.43 4.99 3.59
CA THR A 151 7.20 3.76 3.74
C THR A 151 7.84 3.35 2.41
N ALA A 152 7.09 3.41 1.31
CA ALA A 152 7.61 3.06 -0.02
C ALA A 152 8.76 3.95 -0.45
N ILE A 153 8.64 5.29 -0.25
CA ILE A 153 9.72 6.23 -0.55
C ILE A 153 10.97 5.89 0.27
N ARG A 154 10.83 5.65 1.57
CA ARG A 154 11.97 5.31 2.42
C ARG A 154 12.62 3.99 2.02
N MET A 155 11.83 2.96 1.75
CA MET A 155 12.34 1.65 1.34
C MET A 155 13.02 1.65 -0.03
N ALA A 156 12.55 2.49 -0.94
CA ALA A 156 13.17 2.67 -2.26
C ALA A 156 14.54 3.36 -2.21
N ASN A 157 14.88 4.00 -1.09
CA ASN A 157 16.08 4.81 -0.90
C ASN A 157 16.95 4.32 0.29
N LEU A 158 16.89 3.00 0.60
CA LEU A 158 17.75 2.37 1.60
C LEU A 158 19.21 2.28 1.14
#